data_8a45bc2569b2b9d3cbb3d7f8c64347b6
#
_entry.id   8a45bc2569b2b9d3cbb3d7f8c64347b6
#
_cell.length_a   1.000
_cell.length_b   1.000
_cell.length_c   1.000
_cell.angle_alpha   90.00
_cell.angle_beta   90.00
_cell.angle_gamma   90.00
#
_symmetry.space_group_name_H-M   'P 1'
#
loop_
_entity.id
_entity.type
_entity.pdbx_description
1 polymer ?
#
loop_
_entity_poly.entity_id
_entity_poly.type
_entity_poly.pdbx_seq_one_letter_code
_entity_poly.pdbx_strand_id
1 'polypeptide(L)'
;GSVTVKPEGRKMLRIEKKNAESPIEQKPRWIRNQVRTGPGYEDMKSRVSGASLHTVCQEAGCPNIHECWESREATFLIGGDKCTRRCDFCDIATGKPAELDRDEPRRVAENIQEMDLNYTTITGVTRDDLPDEGAWLYAEVVRKIHELNPHTGVENLTPDFSGKPDLLQEVFEARPEVFAHNLETVPRIFKRIRPAFRYERSLDVIRQAHDFGLITKSNLILGMGETKDEIEEALRDLRSAGCDIITITQYLRPGPRFHPIERWVRPEEFVEHSKLAKELGFGGVMSGP
;
A
#
# COMPACT_ATOMS: atom_id res chain seq x y z
N GLY A 1 22.03 15.64 23.91
CA GLY A 1 21.51 16.43 22.83
C GLY A 1 20.71 15.57 21.88
N SER A 2 19.38 15.79 21.80
CA SER A 2 18.53 15.06 20.85
C SER A 2 18.94 15.47 19.42
N VAL A 3 19.46 14.53 18.68
CA VAL A 3 19.70 14.72 17.25
C VAL A 3 18.34 14.77 16.57
N THR A 4 17.87 15.99 16.29
CA THR A 4 16.69 16.18 15.44
C THR A 4 17.09 15.86 14.01
N VAL A 5 16.90 14.62 13.59
CA VAL A 5 17.04 14.23 12.20
C VAL A 5 15.94 14.97 11.43
N LYS A 6 16.33 15.87 10.55
CA LYS A 6 15.41 16.55 9.64
C LYS A 6 15.11 15.62 8.47
N PRO A 7 13.91 15.03 8.37
CA PRO A 7 13.57 14.28 7.17
C PRO A 7 13.45 15.25 6.00
N GLU A 8 14.13 14.97 4.91
CA GLU A 8 13.98 15.68 3.63
C GLU A 8 14.25 17.19 3.66
N GLY A 9 15.03 17.68 4.62
CA GLY A 9 15.37 19.10 4.74
C GLY A 9 14.25 20.00 5.27
N ARG A 10 13.04 19.48 5.55
CA ARG A 10 11.95 20.24 6.15
C ARG A 10 11.94 20.14 7.67
N LYS A 11 11.26 21.08 8.33
CA LYS A 11 11.03 21.00 9.77
C LYS A 11 10.05 19.85 10.08
N MET A 12 10.32 19.13 11.17
CA MET A 12 9.42 18.10 11.68
C MET A 12 8.08 18.72 12.14
N LEU A 13 6.99 18.06 11.80
CA LEU A 13 5.66 18.40 12.29
C LEU A 13 5.56 18.13 13.80
N ARG A 14 4.61 18.78 14.48
CA ARG A 14 4.36 18.56 15.91
C ARG A 14 4.15 17.09 16.25
N ILE A 15 3.37 16.39 15.44
CA ILE A 15 3.11 14.96 15.62
C ILE A 15 4.39 14.13 15.45
N GLU A 16 5.23 14.45 14.48
CA GLU A 16 6.50 13.74 14.27
C GLU A 16 7.48 13.94 15.43
N LYS A 17 7.52 15.15 16.00
CA LYS A 17 8.31 15.41 17.20
C LYS A 17 7.83 14.59 18.38
N LYS A 18 6.51 14.52 18.57
CA LYS A 18 5.90 13.70 19.64
C LYS A 18 6.23 12.24 19.45
N ASN A 19 6.12 11.73 18.24
CA ASN A 19 6.48 10.34 17.92
C ASN A 19 7.95 10.05 18.22
N ALA A 20 8.85 11.00 17.92
CA ALA A 20 10.29 10.83 18.15
C ALA A 20 10.68 10.78 19.64
N GLU A 21 9.79 11.16 20.55
CA GLU A 21 9.99 11.00 22.01
C GLU A 21 9.89 9.53 22.43
N SER A 22 9.22 8.69 21.66
CA SER A 22 9.09 7.27 21.94
C SER A 22 10.29 6.49 21.40
N PRO A 23 10.92 5.63 22.21
CA PRO A 23 12.06 4.83 21.74
C PRO A 23 11.64 3.84 20.65
N ILE A 24 12.60 3.45 19.83
CA ILE A 24 12.39 2.39 18.82
C ILE A 24 12.30 1.04 19.54
N GLU A 25 11.22 0.33 19.31
CA GLU A 25 10.92 -0.96 19.91
C GLU A 25 11.74 -2.09 19.23
N GLN A 26 12.14 -3.08 20.03
CA GLN A 26 12.75 -4.29 19.47
C GLN A 26 11.67 -5.20 18.90
N LYS A 27 11.93 -5.70 17.69
CA LYS A 27 11.05 -6.69 17.05
C LYS A 27 11.08 -8.01 17.84
N PRO A 28 9.93 -8.55 18.22
CA PRO A 28 9.87 -9.87 18.83
C PRO A 28 10.28 -10.95 17.83
N ARG A 29 10.57 -12.14 18.35
CA ARG A 29 11.11 -13.25 17.56
C ARG A 29 10.21 -13.66 16.38
N TRP A 30 8.89 -13.65 16.59
CA TRP A 30 7.92 -14.06 15.56
C TRP A 30 7.75 -13.04 14.41
N ILE A 31 8.29 -11.81 14.55
CA ILE A 31 8.24 -10.78 13.50
C ILE A 31 9.50 -10.81 12.63
N ARG A 32 10.57 -11.44 13.09
CA ARG A 32 11.85 -11.46 12.37
C ARG A 32 11.77 -12.40 11.17
N ASN A 33 11.91 -11.84 9.97
CA ASN A 33 11.99 -12.61 8.75
C ASN A 33 13.41 -13.15 8.53
N GLN A 34 13.50 -14.40 8.07
CA GLN A 34 14.75 -14.93 7.54
C GLN A 34 14.96 -14.37 6.13
N VAL A 35 16.12 -13.80 5.89
CA VAL A 35 16.52 -13.40 4.55
C VAL A 35 16.76 -14.66 3.73
N ARG A 36 15.94 -14.89 2.72
CA ARG A 36 16.09 -15.98 1.76
C ARG A 36 16.37 -15.35 0.40
N THR A 37 17.52 -15.62 -0.16
CA THR A 37 17.88 -15.19 -1.50
C THR A 37 18.02 -16.43 -2.39
N GLY A 38 17.34 -16.40 -3.53
CA GLY A 38 17.42 -17.44 -4.54
C GLY A 38 17.72 -16.85 -5.90
N PRO A 39 17.83 -17.68 -6.96
CA PRO A 39 18.11 -17.23 -8.32
C PRO A 39 17.10 -16.22 -8.84
N GLY A 40 15.80 -16.37 -8.55
CA GLY A 40 14.75 -15.44 -8.96
C GLY A 40 14.90 -14.08 -8.30
N TYR A 41 15.24 -14.02 -7.02
CA TYR A 41 15.47 -12.78 -6.31
C TYR A 41 16.64 -11.99 -6.90
N GLU A 42 17.80 -12.64 -7.12
CA GLU A 42 19.00 -12.01 -7.66
C GLU A 42 18.79 -11.50 -9.09
N ASP A 43 18.08 -12.26 -9.94
CA ASP A 43 17.70 -11.86 -11.27
C ASP A 43 16.81 -10.61 -11.26
N MET A 44 15.77 -10.59 -10.45
CA MET A 44 14.87 -9.46 -10.28
C MET A 44 15.61 -8.22 -9.76
N LYS A 45 16.46 -8.39 -8.74
CA LYS A 45 17.26 -7.30 -8.18
C LYS A 45 18.16 -6.67 -9.22
N SER A 46 18.82 -7.48 -10.04
CA SER A 46 19.68 -7.00 -11.13
C SER A 46 18.90 -6.19 -12.16
N ARG A 47 17.74 -6.69 -12.61
CA ARG A 47 16.88 -6.03 -13.60
C ARG A 47 16.31 -4.72 -13.08
N VAL A 48 15.82 -4.66 -11.85
CA VAL A 48 15.29 -3.44 -11.22
C VAL A 48 16.37 -2.37 -11.13
N SER A 49 17.56 -2.73 -10.65
CA SER A 49 18.69 -1.80 -10.53
C SER A 49 19.19 -1.31 -11.88
N GLY A 50 19.26 -2.20 -12.87
CA GLY A 50 19.72 -1.85 -14.22
C GLY A 50 18.73 -0.98 -15.00
N ALA A 51 17.45 -1.07 -14.71
CA ALA A 51 16.38 -0.33 -15.42
C ALA A 51 16.04 1.02 -14.76
N SER A 52 16.69 1.40 -13.67
CA SER A 52 16.41 2.63 -12.91
C SER A 52 14.94 2.73 -12.50
N LEU A 53 14.32 1.61 -12.12
CA LEU A 53 12.94 1.52 -11.68
C LEU A 53 12.83 1.70 -10.18
N HIS A 54 11.69 2.29 -9.77
CA HIS A 54 11.31 2.39 -8.37
C HIS A 54 10.31 1.29 -8.02
N THR A 55 10.69 0.36 -7.13
CA THR A 55 9.75 -0.58 -6.55
C THR A 55 9.39 -0.14 -5.13
N VAL A 56 8.12 -0.22 -4.77
CA VAL A 56 7.67 0.02 -3.39
C VAL A 56 8.37 -0.94 -2.43
N CYS A 57 8.66 -2.16 -2.88
CA CYS A 57 9.35 -3.17 -2.08
C CYS A 57 10.71 -2.69 -1.58
N GLN A 58 11.46 -1.96 -2.40
CA GLN A 58 12.74 -1.36 -2.02
C GLN A 58 12.57 -0.04 -1.28
N GLU A 59 11.74 0.87 -1.82
CA GLU A 59 11.51 2.22 -1.27
C GLU A 59 10.92 2.19 0.15
N ALA A 60 9.99 1.28 0.41
CA ALA A 60 9.36 1.12 1.72
C ALA A 60 10.08 0.13 2.65
N GLY A 61 11.19 -0.48 2.21
CA GLY A 61 11.91 -1.47 2.99
C GLY A 61 11.06 -2.69 3.34
N CYS A 62 10.26 -3.18 2.39
CA CYS A 62 9.32 -4.27 2.61
C CYS A 62 10.03 -5.55 3.08
N PRO A 63 9.61 -6.14 4.23
CA PRO A 63 10.27 -7.34 4.77
C PRO A 63 10.02 -8.60 3.93
N ASN A 64 9.02 -8.61 3.04
CA ASN A 64 8.64 -9.76 2.21
C ASN A 64 9.24 -9.71 0.79
N ILE A 65 10.11 -8.76 0.50
CA ILE A 65 10.68 -8.55 -0.84
C ILE A 65 11.32 -9.80 -1.43
N HIS A 66 12.01 -10.59 -0.62
CA HIS A 66 12.70 -11.80 -1.08
C HIS A 66 11.73 -12.85 -1.60
N GLU A 67 10.64 -13.09 -0.89
CA GLU A 67 9.61 -14.06 -1.27
C GLU A 67 8.87 -13.62 -2.53
N CYS A 68 8.44 -12.36 -2.59
CA CYS A 68 7.72 -11.82 -3.75
C CYS A 68 8.56 -11.90 -5.02
N TRP A 69 9.83 -11.55 -4.95
CA TRP A 69 10.70 -11.58 -6.13
C TRP A 69 11.03 -12.99 -6.61
N GLU A 70 11.13 -13.97 -5.72
CA GLU A 70 11.25 -15.38 -6.11
C GLU A 70 10.01 -15.87 -6.89
N SER A 71 8.82 -15.40 -6.54
CA SER A 71 7.55 -15.75 -7.21
C SER A 71 7.31 -14.99 -8.52
N ARG A 72 8.24 -14.16 -8.99
CA ARG A 72 8.06 -13.26 -10.15
C ARG A 72 6.92 -12.27 -9.94
N GLU A 73 6.84 -11.74 -8.75
CA GLU A 73 5.91 -10.68 -8.36
C GLU A 73 6.68 -9.45 -7.92
N ALA A 74 6.21 -8.26 -8.29
CA ALA A 74 6.80 -7.01 -7.87
C ALA A 74 5.77 -5.90 -7.75
N THR A 75 6.07 -4.90 -6.94
CA THR A 75 5.24 -3.71 -6.75
C THR A 75 6.02 -2.49 -7.25
N PHE A 76 5.42 -1.76 -8.18
CA PHE A 76 6.02 -0.54 -8.76
C PHE A 76 5.35 0.70 -8.20
N LEU A 77 6.18 1.71 -7.88
CA LEU A 77 5.73 3.03 -7.47
C LEU A 77 5.68 3.94 -8.68
N ILE A 78 4.54 4.53 -8.95
CA ILE A 78 4.31 5.47 -10.05
C ILE A 78 3.99 6.88 -9.53
N GLY A 79 4.15 7.88 -10.39
CA GLY A 79 3.82 9.26 -10.06
C GLY A 79 4.92 10.05 -9.37
N GLY A 80 6.13 9.48 -9.27
CA GLY A 80 7.29 10.09 -8.63
C GLY A 80 7.53 9.54 -7.22
N ASP A 81 8.45 10.17 -6.49
CA ASP A 81 8.91 9.74 -5.16
C ASP A 81 8.35 10.62 -4.03
N LYS A 82 7.53 11.62 -4.34
CA LYS A 82 6.94 12.55 -3.38
C LYS A 82 5.42 12.47 -3.38
N CYS A 83 4.85 12.28 -2.20
CA CYS A 83 3.41 12.21 -1.99
C CYS A 83 2.87 13.57 -1.53
N THR A 84 1.69 13.98 -2.02
CA THR A 84 1.02 15.21 -1.58
C THR A 84 0.32 15.07 -0.22
N ARG A 85 0.17 13.83 0.28
CA ARG A 85 -0.45 13.53 1.57
C ARG A 85 0.51 12.82 2.50
N ARG A 86 0.40 13.10 3.79
CA ARG A 86 1.19 12.45 4.83
C ARG A 86 0.34 11.45 5.60
N CYS A 87 0.89 10.25 5.77
CA CYS A 87 0.36 9.25 6.69
C CYS A 87 1.40 8.96 7.79
N ASP A 88 0.95 8.76 9.03
CA ASP A 88 1.81 8.62 10.20
C ASP A 88 2.50 7.24 10.31
N PHE A 89 2.35 6.42 9.31
CA PHE A 89 2.90 5.06 9.24
C PHE A 89 3.68 4.78 7.94
N CYS A 90 3.67 5.72 6.99
CA CYS A 90 4.21 5.52 5.65
C CYS A 90 5.54 6.26 5.46
N ASP A 91 6.57 5.56 5.04
CA ASP A 91 7.93 6.08 4.85
C ASP A 91 8.14 6.83 3.52
N ILE A 92 7.10 6.93 2.69
CA ILE A 92 7.19 7.68 1.43
C ILE A 92 7.27 9.19 1.74
N ALA A 93 8.23 9.86 1.09
CA ALA A 93 8.49 11.27 1.29
C ALA A 93 7.26 12.13 0.95
N THR A 94 6.95 13.09 1.83
CA THR A 94 5.91 14.09 1.59
C THR A 94 6.54 15.36 1.02
N GLY A 95 5.95 15.91 -0.03
CA GLY A 95 6.45 17.14 -0.63
C GLY A 95 5.75 17.50 -1.93
N LYS A 96 6.32 18.48 -2.65
CA LYS A 96 5.85 18.84 -3.97
C LYS A 96 6.40 17.83 -4.98
N PRO A 97 5.53 17.10 -5.69
CA PRO A 97 5.96 16.14 -6.70
C PRO A 97 6.63 16.81 -7.89
N ALA A 98 7.44 16.03 -8.61
CA ALA A 98 7.93 16.41 -9.91
C ALA A 98 6.78 16.50 -10.93
N GLU A 99 7.06 17.12 -12.10
CA GLU A 99 6.12 17.15 -13.21
C GLU A 99 5.70 15.73 -13.63
N LEU A 100 4.45 15.58 -14.06
CA LEU A 100 3.91 14.29 -14.49
C LEU A 100 4.69 13.75 -15.71
N ASP A 101 5.22 12.55 -15.58
CA ASP A 101 5.89 11.82 -16.66
C ASP A 101 4.87 10.98 -17.43
N ARG A 102 4.44 11.47 -18.59
CA ARG A 102 3.44 10.78 -19.43
C ARG A 102 3.98 9.52 -20.13
N ASP A 103 5.27 9.31 -20.12
CA ASP A 103 5.94 8.14 -20.68
C ASP A 103 6.16 7.02 -19.66
N GLU A 104 5.92 7.28 -18.39
CA GLU A 104 6.09 6.29 -17.32
C GLU A 104 5.25 5.02 -17.54
N PRO A 105 3.98 5.09 -17.98
CA PRO A 105 3.19 3.89 -18.24
C PRO A 105 3.85 2.93 -19.23
N ARG A 106 4.42 3.44 -20.31
CA ARG A 106 5.12 2.64 -21.32
C ARG A 106 6.37 1.98 -20.72
N ARG A 107 7.19 2.75 -20.01
CA ARG A 107 8.41 2.22 -19.37
C ARG A 107 8.11 1.12 -18.37
N VAL A 108 7.11 1.31 -17.53
CA VAL A 108 6.69 0.28 -16.57
C VAL A 108 6.26 -0.99 -17.27
N ALA A 109 5.43 -0.88 -18.31
CA ALA A 109 4.96 -2.04 -19.07
C ALA A 109 6.10 -2.79 -19.79
N GLU A 110 7.04 -2.07 -20.39
CA GLU A 110 8.22 -2.65 -21.04
C GLU A 110 9.14 -3.37 -20.03
N ASN A 111 9.32 -2.80 -18.85
CA ASN A 111 10.14 -3.42 -17.82
C ASN A 111 9.47 -4.66 -17.22
N ILE A 112 8.16 -4.67 -17.06
CA ILE A 112 7.40 -5.85 -16.65
C ILE A 112 7.57 -6.98 -17.69
N GLN A 113 7.56 -6.64 -18.97
CA GLN A 113 7.81 -7.59 -20.05
C GLN A 113 9.21 -8.20 -19.96
N GLU A 114 10.24 -7.36 -19.76
CA GLU A 114 11.62 -7.82 -19.61
C GLU A 114 11.82 -8.71 -18.37
N MET A 115 11.12 -8.39 -17.27
CA MET A 115 11.18 -9.16 -16.02
C MET A 115 10.37 -10.45 -16.07
N ASP A 116 9.51 -10.62 -17.06
CA ASP A 116 8.61 -11.76 -17.19
C ASP A 116 7.77 -11.99 -15.93
N LEU A 117 7.09 -10.94 -15.47
CA LEU A 117 6.28 -11.01 -14.27
C LEU A 117 4.94 -11.71 -14.51
N ASN A 118 4.54 -12.57 -13.59
CA ASN A 118 3.22 -13.20 -13.57
C ASN A 118 2.15 -12.29 -12.99
N TYR A 119 2.54 -11.50 -11.99
CA TYR A 119 1.64 -10.60 -11.27
C TYR A 119 2.42 -9.36 -10.85
N THR A 120 1.77 -8.21 -10.94
CA THR A 120 2.38 -6.96 -10.49
C THR A 120 1.36 -6.11 -9.76
N THR A 121 1.81 -5.45 -8.71
CA THR A 121 1.04 -4.42 -8.01
C THR A 121 1.57 -3.06 -8.44
N ILE A 122 0.67 -2.21 -8.92
CA ILE A 122 0.95 -0.82 -9.22
C ILE A 122 0.37 0.01 -8.10
N THR A 123 1.20 0.79 -7.48
CA THR A 123 0.78 1.79 -6.51
C THR A 123 1.57 3.07 -6.74
N GLY A 124 1.26 4.11 -6.02
CA GLY A 124 1.94 5.36 -6.22
C GLY A 124 1.64 6.35 -5.11
N VAL A 125 2.29 7.49 -5.22
CA VAL A 125 2.04 8.63 -4.37
C VAL A 125 0.72 9.28 -4.73
N THR A 126 0.09 9.99 -3.78
CA THR A 126 -1.05 10.85 -4.12
C THR A 126 -0.57 12.07 -4.89
N ARG A 127 -1.35 12.46 -5.89
CA ARG A 127 -1.04 13.56 -6.80
C ARG A 127 -2.16 14.61 -6.79
N ASP A 128 -2.49 15.13 -5.60
CA ASP A 128 -3.51 16.19 -5.45
C ASP A 128 -3.14 17.48 -6.19
N ASP A 129 -1.88 17.61 -6.60
CA ASP A 129 -1.38 18.69 -7.43
C ASP A 129 -1.88 18.64 -8.89
N LEU A 130 -2.34 17.46 -9.36
CA LEU A 130 -2.87 17.28 -10.71
C LEU A 130 -4.38 17.50 -10.75
N PRO A 131 -4.92 18.04 -11.86
CA PRO A 131 -6.37 18.28 -12.01
C PRO A 131 -7.24 17.04 -11.86
N ASP A 132 -6.73 15.87 -12.33
CA ASP A 132 -7.40 14.57 -12.23
C ASP A 132 -6.92 13.73 -11.06
N GLU A 133 -6.13 14.30 -10.16
CA GLU A 133 -5.53 13.62 -9.01
C GLU A 133 -4.70 12.38 -9.39
N GLY A 134 -4.27 12.27 -10.63
CA GLY A 134 -3.47 11.16 -11.16
C GLY A 134 -4.30 10.00 -11.72
N ALA A 135 -5.62 10.13 -11.88
CA ALA A 135 -6.46 9.05 -12.38
C ALA A 135 -6.02 8.52 -13.74
N TRP A 136 -5.68 9.41 -14.67
CA TRP A 136 -5.16 9.00 -15.98
C TRP A 136 -3.90 8.12 -15.84
N LEU A 137 -2.97 8.53 -14.99
CA LEU A 137 -1.71 7.81 -14.81
C LEU A 137 -1.95 6.38 -14.33
N TYR A 138 -2.77 6.20 -13.29
CA TYR A 138 -3.13 4.88 -12.76
C TYR A 138 -3.85 4.02 -13.80
N ALA A 139 -4.76 4.61 -14.56
CA ALA A 139 -5.47 3.90 -15.63
C ALA A 139 -4.53 3.53 -16.79
N GLU A 140 -3.70 4.46 -17.23
CA GLU A 140 -2.81 4.25 -18.39
C GLU A 140 -1.74 3.21 -18.11
N VAL A 141 -1.21 3.14 -16.89
CA VAL A 141 -0.25 2.09 -16.51
C VAL A 141 -0.88 0.71 -16.66
N VAL A 142 -2.11 0.52 -16.19
CA VAL A 142 -2.82 -0.75 -16.33
C VAL A 142 -3.06 -1.09 -17.80
N ARG A 143 -3.52 -0.12 -18.59
CA ARG A 143 -3.75 -0.31 -20.03
C ARG A 143 -2.49 -0.73 -20.77
N LYS A 144 -1.37 -0.07 -20.51
CA LYS A 144 -0.08 -0.38 -21.15
C LYS A 144 0.47 -1.75 -20.72
N ILE A 145 0.31 -2.10 -19.45
CA ILE A 145 0.70 -3.44 -18.97
C ILE A 145 -0.10 -4.52 -19.71
N HIS A 146 -1.42 -4.39 -19.78
CA HIS A 146 -2.28 -5.36 -20.47
C HIS A 146 -1.96 -5.46 -21.97
N GLU A 147 -1.65 -4.34 -22.60
CA GLU A 147 -1.30 -4.30 -24.04
C GLU A 147 -0.02 -5.08 -24.33
N LEU A 148 1.03 -4.91 -23.52
CA LEU A 148 2.33 -5.55 -23.73
C LEU A 148 2.44 -6.92 -23.05
N ASN A 149 1.69 -7.15 -21.98
CA ASN A 149 1.81 -8.30 -21.10
C ASN A 149 0.43 -8.94 -20.83
N PRO A 150 -0.22 -9.55 -21.84
CA PRO A 150 -1.60 -10.03 -21.69
C PRO A 150 -1.77 -11.14 -20.66
N HIS A 151 -0.69 -11.78 -20.22
CA HIS A 151 -0.72 -12.84 -19.21
C HIS A 151 -0.40 -12.36 -17.79
N THR A 152 0.00 -11.10 -17.64
CA THR A 152 0.34 -10.55 -16.33
C THR A 152 -0.91 -10.04 -15.62
N GLY A 153 -1.18 -10.56 -14.42
CA GLY A 153 -2.21 -10.02 -13.56
C GLY A 153 -1.78 -8.69 -12.95
N VAL A 154 -2.67 -7.71 -12.90
CA VAL A 154 -2.38 -6.37 -12.38
C VAL A 154 -3.30 -6.07 -11.19
N GLU A 155 -2.69 -5.79 -10.05
CA GLU A 155 -3.36 -5.18 -8.91
C GLU A 155 -3.07 -3.68 -8.92
N ASN A 156 -4.12 -2.87 -8.95
CA ASN A 156 -3.99 -1.42 -8.93
C ASN A 156 -4.34 -0.91 -7.54
N LEU A 157 -3.32 -0.59 -6.75
CA LEU A 157 -3.46 -0.06 -5.41
C LEU A 157 -3.41 1.47 -5.48
N THR A 158 -4.57 2.10 -5.33
CA THR A 158 -4.73 3.52 -5.62
C THR A 158 -5.04 4.35 -4.37
N PRO A 159 -4.79 5.67 -4.41
CA PRO A 159 -5.39 6.60 -3.46
C PRO A 159 -6.91 6.67 -3.64
N ASP A 160 -7.57 7.56 -2.90
CA ASP A 160 -9.04 7.67 -2.92
C ASP A 160 -9.61 8.55 -4.05
N PHE A 161 -8.78 9.30 -4.76
CA PHE A 161 -9.21 10.28 -5.77
C PHE A 161 -10.34 11.19 -5.25
N SER A 162 -10.30 11.52 -3.95
CA SER A 162 -11.33 12.31 -3.24
C SER A 162 -12.73 11.71 -3.32
N GLY A 163 -12.82 10.42 -3.62
CA GLY A 163 -14.11 9.71 -3.81
C GLY A 163 -14.88 10.12 -5.05
N LYS A 164 -14.28 10.87 -5.97
CA LYS A 164 -14.94 11.40 -7.16
C LYS A 164 -15.28 10.30 -8.16
N PRO A 165 -16.57 10.05 -8.46
CA PRO A 165 -16.96 8.93 -9.31
C PRO A 165 -16.40 8.98 -10.72
N ASP A 166 -16.23 10.15 -11.32
CA ASP A 166 -15.69 10.32 -12.66
C ASP A 166 -14.21 9.92 -12.72
N LEU A 167 -13.40 10.28 -11.72
CA LEU A 167 -12.00 9.91 -11.64
C LEU A 167 -11.84 8.41 -11.39
N LEU A 168 -12.62 7.87 -10.46
CA LEU A 168 -12.61 6.42 -10.17
C LEU A 168 -13.08 5.61 -11.39
N GLN A 169 -14.07 6.09 -12.13
CA GLN A 169 -14.56 5.43 -13.33
C GLN A 169 -13.44 5.23 -14.37
N GLU A 170 -12.61 6.23 -14.61
CA GLU A 170 -11.49 6.12 -15.53
C GLU A 170 -10.53 4.99 -15.09
N VAL A 171 -10.23 4.92 -13.81
CA VAL A 171 -9.36 3.88 -13.25
C VAL A 171 -10.00 2.50 -13.39
N PHE A 172 -11.30 2.39 -13.11
CA PHE A 172 -12.03 1.11 -13.20
C PHE A 172 -12.13 0.61 -14.65
N GLU A 173 -12.31 1.50 -15.61
CA GLU A 173 -12.42 1.15 -17.03
C GLU A 173 -11.14 0.53 -17.60
N ALA A 174 -9.99 0.79 -16.99
CA ALA A 174 -8.74 0.09 -17.33
C ALA A 174 -8.77 -1.39 -16.95
N ARG A 175 -9.72 -1.83 -16.13
CA ARG A 175 -9.99 -3.21 -15.72
C ARG A 175 -8.80 -3.95 -15.15
N PRO A 176 -8.18 -3.44 -14.07
CA PRO A 176 -7.19 -4.23 -13.36
C PRO A 176 -7.83 -5.54 -12.86
N GLU A 177 -7.06 -6.60 -12.77
CA GLU A 177 -7.53 -7.89 -12.23
C GLU A 177 -7.96 -7.74 -10.76
N VAL A 178 -7.27 -6.86 -10.00
CA VAL A 178 -7.64 -6.48 -8.64
C VAL A 178 -7.55 -4.97 -8.50
N PHE A 179 -8.61 -4.36 -8.00
CA PHE A 179 -8.58 -2.98 -7.55
C PHE A 179 -8.40 -2.96 -6.04
N ALA A 180 -7.35 -2.30 -5.56
CA ALA A 180 -7.04 -2.20 -4.14
C ALA A 180 -7.07 -0.75 -3.68
N HIS A 181 -7.67 -0.53 -2.52
CA HIS A 181 -7.60 0.72 -1.79
C HIS A 181 -7.52 0.42 -0.30
N ASN A 182 -6.45 0.85 0.32
CA ASN A 182 -6.14 0.50 1.71
C ASN A 182 -6.91 1.36 2.70
N LEU A 183 -7.62 0.69 3.63
CA LEU A 183 -8.26 1.34 4.78
C LEU A 183 -7.23 1.67 5.87
N GLU A 184 -6.28 0.79 6.08
CA GLU A 184 -5.14 0.84 6.99
C GLU A 184 -5.51 0.66 8.46
N THR A 185 -6.46 1.42 9.00
CA THR A 185 -6.77 1.40 10.42
C THR A 185 -8.25 1.65 10.71
N VAL A 186 -8.61 1.63 11.99
CA VAL A 186 -9.98 1.72 12.51
C VAL A 186 -10.42 3.19 12.71
N PRO A 187 -11.75 3.46 12.82
CA PRO A 187 -12.28 4.83 12.85
C PRO A 187 -11.67 5.73 13.93
N ARG A 188 -11.56 5.23 15.17
CA ARG A 188 -11.15 6.06 16.31
C ARG A 188 -9.80 6.73 16.13
N ILE A 189 -8.84 6.03 15.52
CA ILE A 189 -7.48 6.54 15.32
C ILE A 189 -7.19 6.96 13.88
N PHE A 190 -8.17 6.84 13.01
CA PHE A 190 -8.00 7.07 11.57
C PHE A 190 -7.48 8.47 11.25
N LYS A 191 -8.07 9.51 11.85
CA LYS A 191 -7.68 10.90 11.63
C LYS A 191 -6.25 11.18 12.05
N ARG A 192 -5.78 10.54 13.13
CA ARG A 192 -4.41 10.67 13.62
C ARG A 192 -3.42 10.00 12.66
N ILE A 193 -3.75 8.81 12.19
CA ILE A 193 -2.88 7.98 11.36
C ILE A 193 -2.88 8.44 9.90
N ARG A 194 -4.06 8.78 9.38
CA ARG A 194 -4.29 9.17 7.97
C ARG A 194 -5.04 10.50 7.87
N PRO A 195 -4.45 11.63 8.29
CA PRO A 195 -5.17 12.90 8.42
C PRO A 195 -5.74 13.45 7.11
N ALA A 196 -5.15 13.09 5.98
CA ALA A 196 -5.59 13.55 4.65
C ALA A 196 -6.61 12.62 3.98
N PHE A 197 -6.97 11.52 4.63
CA PHE A 197 -7.97 10.56 4.18
C PHE A 197 -9.17 10.56 5.10
N ARG A 198 -10.22 9.84 4.72
CA ARG A 198 -11.44 9.66 5.52
C ARG A 198 -11.87 8.21 5.49
N TYR A 199 -12.19 7.66 6.65
CA TYR A 199 -12.61 6.28 6.80
C TYR A 199 -13.82 5.94 5.90
N GLU A 200 -14.90 6.72 5.98
CA GLU A 200 -16.11 6.50 5.19
C GLU A 200 -15.86 6.65 3.68
N ARG A 201 -15.02 7.58 3.29
CA ARG A 201 -14.65 7.77 1.88
C ARG A 201 -13.89 6.56 1.34
N SER A 202 -12.96 6.00 2.12
CA SER A 202 -12.23 4.80 1.71
C SER A 202 -13.16 3.60 1.53
N LEU A 203 -14.16 3.44 2.39
CA LEU A 203 -15.20 2.42 2.22
C LEU A 203 -16.02 2.67 0.94
N ASP A 204 -16.37 3.92 0.67
CA ASP A 204 -17.12 4.29 -0.54
C ASP A 204 -16.34 3.99 -1.82
N VAL A 205 -15.02 4.22 -1.84
CA VAL A 205 -14.16 3.88 -2.97
C VAL A 205 -14.22 2.36 -3.25
N ILE A 206 -14.13 1.54 -2.23
CA ILE A 206 -14.28 0.08 -2.35
C ILE A 206 -15.66 -0.28 -2.90
N ARG A 207 -16.71 0.35 -2.39
CA ARG A 207 -18.10 0.12 -2.86
C ARG A 207 -18.26 0.47 -4.33
N GLN A 208 -17.73 1.60 -4.78
CA GLN A 208 -17.79 2.01 -6.18
C GLN A 208 -17.09 0.98 -7.09
N ALA A 209 -15.91 0.49 -6.68
CA ALA A 209 -15.18 -0.54 -7.42
C ALA A 209 -15.96 -1.86 -7.49
N HIS A 210 -16.54 -2.28 -6.37
CA HIS A 210 -17.40 -3.45 -6.31
C HIS A 210 -18.61 -3.32 -7.24
N ASP A 211 -19.30 -2.19 -7.20
CA ASP A 211 -20.47 -1.94 -8.04
C ASP A 211 -20.12 -1.90 -9.54
N PHE A 212 -18.91 -1.47 -9.88
CA PHE A 212 -18.42 -1.55 -11.26
C PHE A 212 -18.18 -3.00 -11.72
N GLY A 213 -17.96 -3.93 -10.81
CA GLY A 213 -17.73 -5.34 -11.09
C GLY A 213 -16.27 -5.79 -10.96
N LEU A 214 -15.42 -5.02 -10.31
CA LEU A 214 -14.03 -5.40 -10.06
C LEU A 214 -13.89 -6.27 -8.81
N ILE A 215 -12.87 -7.11 -8.79
CA ILE A 215 -12.41 -7.76 -7.56
C ILE A 215 -11.71 -6.69 -6.73
N THR A 216 -12.13 -6.54 -5.47
CA THR A 216 -11.66 -5.48 -4.59
C THR A 216 -10.80 -6.02 -3.47
N LYS A 217 -9.82 -5.23 -3.06
CA LYS A 217 -8.90 -5.56 -1.97
C LYS A 217 -8.67 -4.36 -1.07
N SER A 218 -8.57 -4.62 0.22
CA SER A 218 -8.18 -3.64 1.22
C SER A 218 -7.32 -4.29 2.30
N ASN A 219 -6.98 -3.53 3.33
CA ASN A 219 -6.09 -4.00 4.39
C ASN A 219 -6.45 -3.42 5.75
N LEU A 220 -5.86 -4.04 6.77
CA LEU A 220 -5.68 -3.46 8.10
C LEU A 220 -4.25 -3.71 8.55
N ILE A 221 -3.60 -2.68 9.08
CA ILE A 221 -2.29 -2.76 9.71
C ILE A 221 -2.49 -2.62 11.21
N LEU A 222 -2.09 -3.62 11.96
CA LEU A 222 -2.36 -3.73 13.40
C LEU A 222 -1.16 -3.33 14.25
N GLY A 223 -1.42 -2.85 15.45
CA GLY A 223 -0.40 -2.44 16.42
C GLY A 223 -0.23 -0.93 16.53
N MET A 224 -1.19 -0.15 16.04
CA MET A 224 -1.20 1.31 16.12
C MET A 224 -2.14 1.86 17.20
N GLY A 225 -2.69 1.00 18.04
CA GLY A 225 -3.56 1.40 19.16
C GLY A 225 -5.01 0.94 19.07
N GLU A 226 -5.37 0.20 18.02
CA GLU A 226 -6.70 -0.37 17.83
C GLU A 226 -6.99 -1.51 18.83
N THR A 227 -8.26 -1.71 19.16
CA THR A 227 -8.72 -2.86 19.94
C THR A 227 -9.21 -3.98 19.03
N LYS A 228 -9.35 -5.22 19.59
CA LYS A 228 -9.90 -6.35 18.84
C LYS A 228 -11.33 -6.09 18.34
N ASP A 229 -12.17 -5.46 19.14
CA ASP A 229 -13.54 -5.14 18.75
C ASP A 229 -13.56 -4.13 17.60
N GLU A 230 -12.67 -3.16 17.62
CA GLU A 230 -12.53 -2.19 16.52
C GLU A 230 -12.05 -2.85 15.23
N ILE A 231 -11.15 -3.83 15.31
CA ILE A 231 -10.70 -4.60 14.16
C ILE A 231 -11.88 -5.38 13.55
N GLU A 232 -12.67 -6.06 14.38
CA GLU A 232 -13.86 -6.79 13.94
C GLU A 232 -14.85 -5.86 13.23
N GLU A 233 -15.13 -4.69 13.81
CA GLU A 233 -16.03 -3.69 13.21
C GLU A 233 -15.51 -3.23 11.85
N ALA A 234 -14.22 -2.94 11.72
CA ALA A 234 -13.61 -2.54 10.46
C ALA A 234 -13.69 -3.64 9.39
N LEU A 235 -13.48 -4.89 9.77
CA LEU A 235 -13.65 -6.03 8.87
C LEU A 235 -15.10 -6.15 8.38
N ARG A 236 -16.08 -5.96 9.26
CA ARG A 236 -17.51 -5.96 8.89
C ARG A 236 -17.83 -4.81 7.95
N ASP A 237 -17.32 -3.62 8.22
CA ASP A 237 -17.52 -2.44 7.37
C ASP A 237 -16.96 -2.67 5.96
N LEU A 238 -15.74 -3.21 5.86
CA LEU A 238 -15.11 -3.53 4.59
C LEU A 238 -15.92 -4.58 3.81
N ARG A 239 -16.35 -5.65 4.49
CA ARG A 239 -17.16 -6.68 3.83
C ARG A 239 -18.50 -6.14 3.36
N SER A 240 -19.14 -5.30 4.15
CA SER A 240 -20.39 -4.63 3.78
C SER A 240 -20.23 -3.68 2.58
N ALA A 241 -19.04 -3.10 2.40
CA ALA A 241 -18.72 -2.28 1.24
C ALA A 241 -18.44 -3.12 -0.02
N GLY A 242 -18.35 -4.45 0.08
CA GLY A 242 -18.08 -5.34 -1.04
C GLY A 242 -16.62 -5.72 -1.21
N CYS A 243 -15.79 -5.59 -0.16
CA CYS A 243 -14.40 -5.98 -0.21
C CYS A 243 -14.25 -7.51 -0.31
N ASP A 244 -13.55 -7.98 -1.34
CA ASP A 244 -13.37 -9.42 -1.61
C ASP A 244 -12.13 -10.00 -0.95
N ILE A 245 -11.04 -9.23 -0.91
CA ILE A 245 -9.74 -9.67 -0.40
C ILE A 245 -9.29 -8.75 0.72
N ILE A 246 -8.84 -9.34 1.82
CA ILE A 246 -8.32 -8.60 2.97
C ILE A 246 -6.92 -9.06 3.34
N THR A 247 -6.03 -8.11 3.57
CA THR A 247 -4.73 -8.36 4.18
C THR A 247 -4.70 -7.74 5.58
N ILE A 248 -4.21 -8.49 6.54
CA ILE A 248 -4.10 -8.07 7.93
C ILE A 248 -2.65 -8.32 8.36
N THR A 249 -1.92 -7.26 8.64
CA THR A 249 -0.49 -7.32 8.91
C THR A 249 -0.10 -6.56 10.17
N GLN A 250 1.10 -6.80 10.67
CA GLN A 250 1.69 -6.03 11.76
C GLN A 250 2.26 -4.72 11.23
N TYR A 251 1.96 -3.64 11.93
CA TYR A 251 2.64 -2.36 11.74
C TYR A 251 4.12 -2.47 12.10
N LEU A 252 4.98 -2.06 11.19
CA LEU A 252 6.42 -1.95 11.39
C LEU A 252 6.81 -0.48 11.29
N ARG A 253 7.31 0.08 12.38
CA ARG A 253 7.68 1.49 12.47
C ARG A 253 8.89 1.78 11.60
N PRO A 254 8.79 2.65 10.57
CA PRO A 254 9.91 2.95 9.68
C PRO A 254 11.04 3.74 10.36
N GLY A 255 10.72 4.56 11.34
CA GLY A 255 11.68 5.38 12.04
C GLY A 255 11.07 6.20 13.17
N PRO A 256 11.87 7.00 13.89
CA PRO A 256 11.43 7.71 15.10
C PRO A 256 10.31 8.75 14.89
N ARG A 257 10.21 9.34 13.70
CA ARG A 257 9.17 10.35 13.40
C ARG A 257 7.78 9.75 13.14
N PHE A 258 7.72 8.44 12.95
CA PHE A 258 6.48 7.73 12.66
C PHE A 258 5.79 7.27 13.93
N HIS A 259 4.51 6.86 13.78
CA HIS A 259 3.72 6.39 14.90
C HIS A 259 4.44 5.24 15.62
N PRO A 260 4.54 5.29 16.97
CA PRO A 260 5.16 4.20 17.71
C PRO A 260 4.31 2.93 17.63
N ILE A 261 4.97 1.77 17.76
CA ILE A 261 4.27 0.50 17.85
C ILE A 261 3.61 0.42 19.23
N GLU A 262 2.28 0.38 19.26
CA GLU A 262 1.51 0.29 20.51
C GLU A 262 1.49 -1.12 21.07
N ARG A 263 1.52 -2.11 20.21
CA ARG A 263 1.65 -3.52 20.58
C ARG A 263 2.17 -4.37 19.44
N TRP A 264 2.78 -5.49 19.81
CA TRP A 264 3.15 -6.55 18.88
C TRP A 264 2.05 -7.60 18.89
N VAL A 265 1.35 -7.71 17.76
CA VAL A 265 0.25 -8.66 17.62
C VAL A 265 0.80 -10.08 17.57
N ARG A 266 0.26 -10.96 18.39
CA ARG A 266 0.70 -12.35 18.46
C ARG A 266 0.19 -13.16 17.28
N PRO A 267 0.92 -14.21 16.87
CA PRO A 267 0.51 -15.08 15.76
C PRO A 267 -0.90 -15.65 15.92
N GLU A 268 -1.29 -15.99 17.14
CA GLU A 268 -2.61 -16.55 17.46
C GLU A 268 -3.74 -15.55 17.16
N GLU A 269 -3.52 -14.25 17.37
CA GLU A 269 -4.50 -13.22 17.06
C GLU A 269 -4.68 -13.08 15.55
N PHE A 270 -3.63 -13.19 14.75
CA PHE A 270 -3.74 -13.20 13.29
C PHE A 270 -4.58 -14.38 12.79
N VAL A 271 -4.46 -15.54 13.42
CA VAL A 271 -5.31 -16.71 13.11
C VAL A 271 -6.77 -16.43 13.43
N GLU A 272 -7.05 -15.81 14.59
CA GLU A 272 -8.42 -15.42 14.98
C GLU A 272 -9.02 -14.45 13.94
N HIS A 273 -8.28 -13.44 13.52
CA HIS A 273 -8.74 -12.48 12.51
C HIS A 273 -8.95 -13.13 11.14
N SER A 274 -8.08 -14.04 10.74
CA SER A 274 -8.25 -14.82 9.50
C SER A 274 -9.55 -15.62 9.52
N LYS A 275 -9.83 -16.29 10.63
CA LYS A 275 -11.04 -17.09 10.80
C LYS A 275 -12.29 -16.23 10.72
N LEU A 276 -12.31 -15.12 11.43
CA LEU A 276 -13.40 -14.16 11.38
C LEU A 276 -13.64 -13.62 9.97
N ALA A 277 -12.58 -13.21 9.28
CA ALA A 277 -12.67 -12.69 7.93
C ALA A 277 -13.28 -13.71 6.97
N LYS A 278 -12.88 -14.97 7.06
CA LYS A 278 -13.47 -16.06 6.26
C LYS A 278 -14.95 -16.27 6.59
N GLU A 279 -15.33 -16.22 7.86
CA GLU A 279 -16.73 -16.32 8.30
C GLU A 279 -17.57 -15.16 7.78
N LEU A 280 -17.01 -13.95 7.66
CA LEU A 280 -17.67 -12.77 7.09
C LEU A 280 -17.85 -12.84 5.57
N GLY A 281 -17.19 -13.78 4.91
CA GLY A 281 -17.35 -14.00 3.48
C GLY A 281 -16.27 -13.40 2.58
N PHE A 282 -15.12 -12.95 3.14
CA PHE A 282 -13.99 -12.57 2.31
C PHE A 282 -13.51 -13.78 1.49
N GLY A 283 -13.40 -13.62 0.17
CA GLY A 283 -12.96 -14.67 -0.72
C GLY A 283 -11.45 -14.95 -0.65
N GLY A 284 -10.66 -13.95 -0.25
CA GLY A 284 -9.22 -14.06 -0.03
C GLY A 284 -8.83 -13.41 1.29
N VAL A 285 -8.04 -14.11 2.10
CA VAL A 285 -7.59 -13.62 3.40
C VAL A 285 -6.11 -13.91 3.57
N MET A 286 -5.33 -12.87 3.79
CA MET A 286 -3.91 -12.96 4.16
C MET A 286 -3.74 -12.26 5.50
N SER A 287 -3.50 -13.03 6.57
CA SER A 287 -3.37 -12.53 7.93
C SER A 287 -2.11 -13.10 8.57
N GLY A 288 -1.18 -12.22 8.90
CA GLY A 288 0.10 -12.61 9.49
C GLY A 288 1.03 -11.44 9.69
N PRO A 289 2.06 -11.61 10.54
CA PRO A 289 3.02 -10.57 10.83
C PRO A 289 3.86 -10.17 9.61
#